data_7f8fbf6ce498df65f11a05467ab22e1f
#
_entry.id   7f8fbf6ce498df65f11a05467ab22e1f
#
_cell.length_a   1.000
_cell.length_b   1.000
_cell.length_c   1.000
_cell.angle_alpha   90.00
_cell.angle_beta   90.00
_cell.angle_gamma   90.00
#
_symmetry.space_group_name_H-M   'P 1'
#
loop_
_entity.id
_entity.type
_entity.pdbx_description
1 polymer ?
#
loop_
_entity_poly.entity_id
_entity_poly.type
_entity_poly.pdbx_seq_one_letter_code
_entity_poly.pdbx_strand_id
1 'polypeptide(L)'
;EVRNGGYTYFAEGDIIIAKITPCMENGKCAIAEELTNGIGFGSSEFHTFRCHESEILTKYLFLLLNQNMVRKAAEEAMTGASGHRRVPAAFYEEMLIPVPPIPVQQKVVDECAKIDDEYNTTRMSIETYRQKIEDLFAELDVVMSTGGGYRLSLSDTEKFSVSIGKRVLDKELVSGGTIPVYSANVTEPFGFIDKLLITDFSVPSVLWGIDGDWMTSYMPESKEFYPTDHCGVLRCKILEVNPRYLAHILEVEGKKMGFSRSYRASIDRVQGITFTVPDIAVQDDAMKKVADYESKVEEAEMRLEEIAAQRNDIIRKALEDS
;
A
#
# COMPACT_ATOMS: atom_id res chain seq x y z
N GLU A 1 -39.79 -26.01 3.10
CA GLU A 1 -40.32 -24.61 3.02
C GLU A 1 -39.21 -23.64 3.36
N VAL A 2 -38.66 -22.97 2.35
CA VAL A 2 -37.71 -21.88 2.55
C VAL A 2 -38.52 -20.67 3.00
N ARG A 3 -38.44 -20.34 4.29
CA ARG A 3 -39.07 -19.11 4.81
C ARG A 3 -38.23 -17.91 4.34
N ASN A 4 -38.83 -17.15 3.41
CA ASN A 4 -38.23 -15.93 2.85
C ASN A 4 -38.36 -14.77 3.86
N GLY A 5 -37.62 -14.87 4.97
CA GLY A 5 -37.64 -13.90 6.07
C GLY A 5 -36.52 -12.86 5.94
N GLY A 6 -36.64 -11.94 4.99
CA GLY A 6 -35.74 -10.76 4.97
C GLY A 6 -34.36 -11.00 4.38
N TYR A 7 -34.09 -12.10 3.70
CA TYR A 7 -32.85 -12.41 3.01
C TYR A 7 -33.02 -12.34 1.49
N THR A 8 -31.98 -11.89 0.78
CA THR A 8 -31.94 -11.94 -0.68
C THR A 8 -31.55 -13.34 -1.12
N TYR A 9 -32.41 -13.95 -1.96
CA TYR A 9 -32.14 -15.22 -2.62
C TYR A 9 -31.28 -14.99 -3.86
N PHE A 10 -30.34 -15.89 -4.12
CA PHE A 10 -29.58 -15.97 -5.36
C PHE A 10 -29.23 -17.43 -5.68
N ALA A 11 -28.96 -17.72 -6.95
CA ALA A 11 -28.57 -19.02 -7.43
C ALA A 11 -27.16 -19.00 -8.00
N GLU A 12 -26.64 -20.18 -8.32
CA GLU A 12 -25.39 -20.36 -9.03
C GLU A 12 -25.37 -19.52 -10.31
N GLY A 13 -24.30 -18.76 -10.54
CA GLY A 13 -24.13 -17.87 -11.69
C GLY A 13 -24.81 -16.51 -11.56
N ASP A 14 -25.54 -16.22 -10.49
CA ASP A 14 -26.07 -14.87 -10.28
C ASP A 14 -24.96 -13.89 -9.89
N ILE A 15 -25.06 -12.64 -10.36
CA ILE A 15 -24.22 -11.55 -9.89
C ILE A 15 -24.88 -10.90 -8.68
N ILE A 16 -24.16 -10.75 -7.60
CA ILE A 16 -24.62 -10.05 -6.38
C ILE A 16 -23.79 -8.79 -6.18
N ILE A 17 -24.49 -7.64 -6.03
CA ILE A 17 -23.87 -6.32 -5.83
C ILE A 17 -24.41 -5.73 -4.53
N ALA A 18 -23.51 -5.25 -3.67
CA ALA A 18 -23.91 -4.49 -2.50
C ALA A 18 -24.58 -3.17 -2.93
N LYS A 19 -25.71 -2.81 -2.30
CA LYS A 19 -26.45 -1.57 -2.59
C LYS A 19 -26.24 -0.47 -1.55
N ILE A 20 -25.73 -0.81 -0.36
CA ILE A 20 -25.64 0.09 0.80
C ILE A 20 -24.23 0.65 0.98
N THR A 21 -24.14 1.92 1.45
CA THR A 21 -22.92 2.57 1.96
C THR A 21 -22.30 1.78 3.14
N PRO A 22 -20.95 1.60 3.22
CA PRO A 22 -19.92 1.95 2.22
C PRO A 22 -19.60 0.79 1.27
N CYS A 23 -20.35 -0.30 1.32
CA CYS A 23 -20.04 -1.53 0.60
C CYS A 23 -20.12 -1.35 -0.92
N MET A 24 -21.10 -0.56 -1.39
CA MET A 24 -21.28 -0.30 -2.81
C MET A 24 -20.14 0.57 -3.35
N GLU A 25 -19.79 1.65 -2.67
CA GLU A 25 -18.71 2.57 -3.04
C GLU A 25 -17.36 1.83 -3.05
N ASN A 26 -17.18 0.83 -2.17
CA ASN A 26 -16.02 -0.06 -2.16
C ASN A 26 -16.07 -1.16 -3.23
N GLY A 27 -17.07 -1.16 -4.10
CA GLY A 27 -17.20 -2.08 -5.22
C GLY A 27 -17.44 -3.54 -4.84
N LYS A 28 -18.11 -3.81 -3.72
CA LYS A 28 -18.42 -5.19 -3.31
C LYS A 28 -19.45 -5.80 -4.27
N CYS A 29 -18.92 -6.59 -5.19
CA CYS A 29 -19.63 -7.31 -6.23
C CYS A 29 -19.00 -8.68 -6.42
N ALA A 30 -19.79 -9.73 -6.66
CA ALA A 30 -19.30 -11.09 -6.91
C ALA A 30 -20.26 -11.83 -7.82
N ILE A 31 -19.73 -12.85 -8.54
CA ILE A 31 -20.55 -13.91 -9.13
C ILE A 31 -20.71 -14.99 -8.07
N ALA A 32 -21.92 -15.47 -7.89
CA ALA A 32 -22.21 -16.56 -6.97
C ALA A 32 -21.78 -17.89 -7.61
N GLU A 33 -20.70 -18.47 -7.10
CA GLU A 33 -20.10 -19.72 -7.59
C GLU A 33 -19.92 -20.71 -6.44
N GLU A 34 -19.86 -22.00 -6.76
CA GLU A 34 -19.63 -23.11 -5.81
C GLU A 34 -20.68 -23.16 -4.67
N LEU A 35 -21.93 -22.83 -4.97
CA LEU A 35 -22.99 -22.83 -3.97
C LEU A 35 -23.46 -24.25 -3.63
N THR A 36 -23.64 -24.52 -2.33
CA THR A 36 -24.24 -25.77 -1.90
C THR A 36 -25.66 -25.89 -2.45
N ASN A 37 -25.94 -26.95 -3.22
CA ASN A 37 -27.19 -27.17 -3.93
C ASN A 37 -27.54 -26.08 -4.97
N GLY A 38 -26.58 -25.29 -5.42
CA GLY A 38 -26.75 -24.25 -6.43
C GLY A 38 -27.57 -23.03 -5.96
N ILE A 39 -27.78 -22.85 -4.66
CA ILE A 39 -28.55 -21.74 -4.10
C ILE A 39 -27.88 -21.10 -2.90
N GLY A 40 -28.10 -19.79 -2.72
CA GLY A 40 -27.65 -19.03 -1.58
C GLY A 40 -28.66 -18.01 -1.08
N PHE A 41 -28.47 -17.59 0.17
CA PHE A 41 -29.24 -16.54 0.82
C PHE A 41 -28.26 -15.57 1.47
N GLY A 42 -28.44 -14.28 1.21
CA GLY A 42 -27.57 -13.24 1.74
C GLY A 42 -28.33 -12.05 2.32
N SER A 43 -27.58 -11.02 2.62
CA SER A 43 -28.14 -9.77 3.15
C SER A 43 -29.22 -9.20 2.22
N SER A 44 -30.26 -8.59 2.80
CA SER A 44 -31.23 -7.78 2.07
C SER A 44 -30.61 -6.55 1.40
N GLU A 45 -29.34 -6.25 1.71
CA GLU A 45 -28.58 -5.13 1.15
C GLU A 45 -27.83 -5.48 -0.13
N PHE A 46 -28.30 -6.50 -0.89
CA PHE A 46 -27.83 -6.85 -2.22
C PHE A 46 -28.86 -6.58 -3.30
N HIS A 47 -28.39 -6.20 -4.50
CA HIS A 47 -29.08 -6.44 -5.76
C HIS A 47 -28.55 -7.73 -6.36
N THR A 48 -29.42 -8.51 -7.01
CA THR A 48 -29.08 -9.75 -7.69
C THR A 48 -29.45 -9.66 -9.16
N PHE A 49 -28.51 -10.04 -10.04
CA PHE A 49 -28.73 -10.07 -11.48
C PHE A 49 -28.57 -11.48 -11.99
N ARG A 50 -29.52 -11.93 -12.80
CA ARG A 50 -29.47 -13.21 -13.50
C ARG A 50 -29.44 -12.98 -14.99
N CYS A 51 -28.42 -13.50 -15.64
CA CYS A 51 -28.25 -13.37 -17.08
C CYS A 51 -29.02 -14.42 -17.86
N HIS A 52 -29.46 -14.05 -19.04
CA HIS A 52 -29.84 -14.99 -20.09
C HIS A 52 -28.59 -15.25 -20.93
N GLU A 53 -27.87 -16.34 -20.63
CA GLU A 53 -26.55 -16.66 -21.20
C GLU A 53 -26.54 -16.77 -22.74
N SER A 54 -27.71 -16.94 -23.37
CA SER A 54 -27.85 -16.87 -24.83
C SER A 54 -27.72 -15.46 -25.41
N GLU A 55 -27.85 -14.42 -24.57
CA GLU A 55 -27.84 -13.02 -24.98
C GLU A 55 -26.68 -12.26 -24.33
N ILE A 56 -26.43 -12.49 -23.04
CA ILE A 56 -25.37 -11.81 -22.28
C ILE A 56 -24.70 -12.78 -21.33
N LEU A 57 -23.36 -12.90 -21.45
CA LEU A 57 -22.55 -13.71 -20.56
C LEU A 57 -22.48 -13.08 -19.16
N THR A 58 -22.68 -13.87 -18.10
CA THR A 58 -22.58 -13.42 -16.72
C THR A 58 -21.26 -12.71 -16.43
N LYS A 59 -20.13 -13.28 -16.87
CA LYS A 59 -18.81 -12.66 -16.68
C LYS A 59 -18.68 -11.32 -17.41
N TYR A 60 -19.28 -11.18 -18.61
CA TYR A 60 -19.27 -9.93 -19.34
C TYR A 60 -20.09 -8.85 -18.59
N LEU A 61 -21.31 -9.17 -18.15
CA LEU A 61 -22.13 -8.24 -17.36
C LEU A 61 -21.44 -7.87 -16.05
N PHE A 62 -20.80 -8.81 -15.36
CA PHE A 62 -20.02 -8.56 -14.15
C PHE A 62 -18.90 -7.54 -14.40
N LEU A 63 -18.16 -7.67 -15.51
CA LEU A 63 -17.13 -6.71 -15.88
C LEU A 63 -17.70 -5.30 -16.08
N LEU A 64 -18.85 -5.17 -16.75
CA LEU A 64 -19.53 -3.88 -16.97
C LEU A 64 -19.99 -3.25 -15.66
N LEU A 65 -20.70 -3.99 -14.83
CA LEU A 65 -21.24 -3.51 -13.56
C LEU A 65 -20.15 -3.10 -12.56
N ASN A 66 -18.98 -3.72 -12.65
CA ASN A 66 -17.85 -3.44 -11.77
C ASN A 66 -16.93 -2.31 -12.28
N GLN A 67 -17.32 -1.60 -13.36
CA GLN A 67 -16.61 -0.43 -13.85
C GLN A 67 -16.65 0.72 -12.85
N ASN A 68 -15.54 1.44 -12.72
CA ASN A 68 -15.46 2.61 -11.84
C ASN A 68 -16.48 3.70 -12.23
N MET A 69 -16.73 3.89 -13.54
CA MET A 69 -17.73 4.85 -14.01
C MET A 69 -19.16 4.45 -13.61
N VAL A 70 -19.51 3.16 -13.69
CA VAL A 70 -20.81 2.65 -13.24
C VAL A 70 -20.96 2.81 -11.74
N ARG A 71 -19.92 2.50 -10.99
CA ARG A 71 -19.89 2.66 -9.53
C ARG A 71 -20.07 4.10 -9.09
N LYS A 72 -19.40 5.07 -9.74
CA LYS A 72 -19.59 6.50 -9.47
C LYS A 72 -21.00 6.98 -9.80
N ALA A 73 -21.52 6.58 -10.95
CA ALA A 73 -22.90 6.91 -11.32
C ALA A 73 -23.93 6.32 -10.32
N ALA A 74 -23.71 5.08 -9.87
CA ALA A 74 -24.52 4.45 -8.84
C ALA A 74 -24.43 5.19 -7.49
N GLU A 75 -23.24 5.65 -7.09
CA GLU A 75 -23.03 6.46 -5.88
C GLU A 75 -23.82 7.78 -5.94
N GLU A 76 -23.80 8.47 -7.07
CA GLU A 76 -24.56 9.70 -7.29
C GLU A 76 -26.08 9.46 -7.21
N ALA A 77 -26.56 8.30 -7.68
CA ALA A 77 -27.96 7.90 -7.64
C ALA A 77 -28.44 7.40 -6.26
N MET A 78 -27.54 7.24 -5.29
CA MET A 78 -27.89 6.74 -3.96
C MET A 78 -28.87 7.66 -3.22
N THR A 79 -29.88 7.06 -2.59
CA THR A 79 -30.88 7.73 -1.75
C THR A 79 -30.80 7.24 -0.30
N GLY A 80 -31.24 8.06 0.66
CA GLY A 80 -31.29 7.76 2.09
C GLY A 80 -30.50 8.73 2.95
N ALA A 81 -30.51 8.52 4.26
CA ALA A 81 -29.77 9.34 5.21
C ALA A 81 -28.26 9.05 5.15
N SER A 82 -27.44 10.04 5.58
CA SER A 82 -25.99 9.88 5.65
C SER A 82 -25.59 8.59 6.38
N GLY A 83 -24.67 7.83 5.79
CA GLY A 83 -24.20 6.54 6.33
C GLY A 83 -25.13 5.35 6.06
N HIS A 84 -26.32 5.56 5.51
CA HIS A 84 -27.29 4.51 5.20
C HIS A 84 -27.92 4.71 3.81
N ARG A 85 -27.17 5.30 2.87
CA ARG A 85 -27.63 5.47 1.49
C ARG A 85 -27.63 4.13 0.76
N ARG A 86 -28.53 4.01 -0.22
CA ARG A 86 -28.68 2.80 -1.04
C ARG A 86 -28.90 3.17 -2.49
N VAL A 87 -28.32 2.40 -3.40
CA VAL A 87 -28.63 2.47 -4.83
C VAL A 87 -30.01 1.88 -5.05
N PRO A 88 -30.97 2.64 -5.62
CA PRO A 88 -32.30 2.11 -5.95
C PRO A 88 -32.19 1.10 -7.11
N ALA A 89 -33.08 0.09 -7.14
CA ALA A 89 -33.14 -0.90 -8.24
C ALA A 89 -33.34 -0.23 -9.61
N ALA A 90 -34.18 0.81 -9.65
CA ALA A 90 -34.44 1.58 -10.86
C ALA A 90 -33.19 2.10 -11.56
N PHE A 91 -32.12 2.42 -10.82
CA PHE A 91 -30.86 2.82 -11.42
C PHE A 91 -30.30 1.76 -12.39
N TYR A 92 -30.33 0.50 -11.96
CA TYR A 92 -29.82 -0.60 -12.78
C TYR A 92 -30.84 -1.04 -13.84
N GLU A 93 -32.16 -0.94 -13.57
CA GLU A 93 -33.22 -1.29 -14.50
C GLU A 93 -33.27 -0.33 -15.70
N GLU A 94 -32.89 0.94 -15.49
CA GLU A 94 -32.88 1.98 -16.52
C GLU A 94 -31.49 2.13 -17.19
N MET A 95 -30.46 1.46 -16.67
CA MET A 95 -29.11 1.57 -17.19
C MET A 95 -29.00 0.88 -18.55
N LEU A 96 -28.61 1.65 -19.56
CA LEU A 96 -28.30 1.10 -20.88
C LEU A 96 -26.88 0.54 -20.90
N ILE A 97 -26.74 -0.71 -21.32
CA ILE A 97 -25.48 -1.40 -21.49
C ILE A 97 -25.33 -1.90 -22.93
N PRO A 98 -24.12 -1.89 -23.51
CA PRO A 98 -23.90 -2.50 -24.80
C PRO A 98 -23.91 -4.03 -24.66
N VAL A 99 -24.58 -4.70 -25.60
CA VAL A 99 -24.65 -6.17 -25.66
C VAL A 99 -24.20 -6.62 -27.05
N PRO A 100 -22.88 -6.67 -27.31
CA PRO A 100 -22.37 -7.17 -28.57
C PRO A 100 -22.63 -8.68 -28.71
N PRO A 101 -22.44 -9.27 -29.93
CA PRO A 101 -22.58 -10.72 -30.11
C PRO A 101 -21.72 -11.53 -29.11
N ILE A 102 -22.22 -12.69 -28.69
CA ILE A 102 -21.56 -13.57 -27.69
C ILE A 102 -20.07 -13.80 -27.95
N PRO A 103 -19.58 -14.01 -29.21
CA PRO A 103 -18.14 -14.18 -29.45
C PRO A 103 -17.31 -12.94 -29.07
N VAL A 104 -17.88 -11.75 -29.22
CA VAL A 104 -17.20 -10.49 -28.81
C VAL A 104 -17.18 -10.38 -27.29
N GLN A 105 -18.30 -10.67 -26.62
CA GLN A 105 -18.36 -10.71 -25.15
C GLN A 105 -17.34 -11.71 -24.59
N GLN A 106 -17.24 -12.91 -25.15
CA GLN A 106 -16.28 -13.93 -24.72
C GLN A 106 -14.84 -13.46 -24.90
N LYS A 107 -14.52 -12.80 -26.02
CA LYS A 107 -13.20 -12.22 -26.24
C LYS A 107 -12.82 -11.22 -25.15
N VAL A 108 -13.74 -10.32 -24.78
CA VAL A 108 -13.53 -9.34 -23.70
C VAL A 108 -13.30 -10.04 -22.36
N VAL A 109 -14.09 -11.05 -22.04
CA VAL A 109 -13.93 -11.84 -20.82
C VAL A 109 -12.57 -12.53 -20.78
N ASP A 110 -12.15 -13.17 -21.87
CA ASP A 110 -10.87 -13.88 -21.95
C ASP A 110 -9.67 -12.93 -21.86
N GLU A 111 -9.76 -11.74 -22.47
CA GLU A 111 -8.71 -10.71 -22.37
C GLU A 111 -8.62 -10.15 -20.94
N CYS A 112 -9.76 -9.85 -20.30
CA CYS A 112 -9.76 -9.40 -18.93
C CYS A 112 -9.26 -10.46 -17.94
N ALA A 113 -9.60 -11.74 -18.16
CA ALA A 113 -9.11 -12.83 -17.31
C ALA A 113 -7.58 -12.94 -17.35
N LYS A 114 -6.95 -12.78 -18.52
CA LYS A 114 -5.47 -12.75 -18.63
C LYS A 114 -4.86 -11.60 -17.86
N ILE A 115 -5.50 -10.43 -17.92
CA ILE A 115 -5.07 -9.25 -17.18
C ILE A 115 -5.22 -9.44 -15.66
N ASP A 116 -6.31 -10.05 -15.21
CA ASP A 116 -6.55 -10.36 -13.80
C ASP A 116 -5.54 -11.42 -13.29
N ASP A 117 -5.16 -12.42 -14.09
CA ASP A 117 -4.11 -13.39 -13.76
C ASP A 117 -2.73 -12.72 -13.64
N GLU A 118 -2.39 -11.81 -14.57
CA GLU A 118 -1.14 -11.06 -14.51
C GLU A 118 -1.12 -10.15 -13.26
N TYR A 119 -2.23 -9.48 -12.96
CA TYR A 119 -2.37 -8.66 -11.75
C TYR A 119 -2.10 -9.48 -10.48
N ASN A 120 -2.74 -10.64 -10.35
CA ASN A 120 -2.58 -11.51 -9.19
C ASN A 120 -1.13 -12.02 -9.06
N THR A 121 -0.52 -12.44 -10.17
CA THR A 121 0.88 -12.91 -10.21
C THR A 121 1.83 -11.79 -9.78
N THR A 122 1.64 -10.59 -10.31
CA THR A 122 2.45 -9.40 -9.98
C THR A 122 2.30 -9.03 -8.51
N ARG A 123 1.08 -9.03 -7.97
CA ARG A 123 0.82 -8.79 -6.56
C ARG A 123 1.50 -9.83 -5.65
N MET A 124 1.42 -11.11 -6.02
CA MET A 124 2.10 -12.18 -5.27
C MET A 124 3.63 -12.03 -5.29
N SER A 125 4.20 -11.51 -6.38
CA SER A 125 5.64 -11.25 -6.45
C SER A 125 6.07 -10.17 -5.46
N ILE A 126 5.28 -9.11 -5.27
CA ILE A 126 5.53 -8.05 -4.27
C ILE A 126 5.61 -8.66 -2.87
N GLU A 127 4.61 -9.46 -2.46
CA GLU A 127 4.61 -10.12 -1.16
C GLU A 127 5.82 -11.05 -1.00
N THR A 128 6.18 -11.76 -2.06
CA THR A 128 7.36 -12.65 -2.06
C THR A 128 8.65 -11.87 -1.83
N TYR A 129 8.85 -10.71 -2.49
CA TYR A 129 10.05 -9.92 -2.30
C TYR A 129 10.08 -9.23 -0.94
N ARG A 130 8.94 -8.75 -0.42
CA ARG A 130 8.85 -8.23 0.94
C ARG A 130 9.21 -9.28 1.97
N GLN A 131 8.69 -10.51 1.83
CA GLN A 131 9.05 -11.62 2.71
C GLN A 131 10.55 -11.95 2.66
N LYS A 132 11.18 -11.94 1.47
CA LYS A 132 12.63 -12.15 1.33
C LYS A 132 13.46 -11.08 2.05
N ILE A 133 12.98 -9.83 2.09
CA ILE A 133 13.63 -8.76 2.86
C ILE A 133 13.53 -9.07 4.36
N GLU A 134 12.36 -9.46 4.86
CA GLU A 134 12.17 -9.84 6.25
C GLU A 134 13.04 -11.03 6.64
N ASP A 135 13.11 -12.07 5.80
CA ASP A 135 13.93 -13.26 6.01
C ASP A 135 15.42 -12.92 6.10
N LEU A 136 15.94 -12.04 5.22
CA LEU A 136 17.32 -11.57 5.28
C LEU A 136 17.66 -10.88 6.61
N PHE A 137 16.78 -10.04 7.11
CA PHE A 137 16.98 -9.39 8.40
C PHE A 137 16.90 -10.37 9.55
N ALA A 138 15.96 -11.34 9.50
CA ALA A 138 15.88 -12.40 10.50
C ALA A 138 17.15 -13.27 10.54
N GLU A 139 17.73 -13.60 9.37
CA GLU A 139 19.01 -14.32 9.29
C GLU A 139 20.14 -13.52 9.94
N LEU A 140 20.23 -12.22 9.69
CA LEU A 140 21.21 -11.34 10.34
C LEU A 140 21.03 -11.30 11.86
N ASP A 141 19.81 -11.21 12.35
CA ASP A 141 19.50 -11.21 13.78
C ASP A 141 19.93 -12.54 14.46
N VAL A 142 19.80 -13.68 13.78
CA VAL A 142 20.30 -14.97 14.25
C VAL A 142 21.83 -14.98 14.33
N VAL A 143 22.53 -14.49 13.31
CA VAL A 143 24.00 -14.38 13.32
C VAL A 143 24.47 -13.53 14.51
N MET A 144 23.77 -12.43 14.79
CA MET A 144 24.06 -11.55 15.91
C MET A 144 23.83 -12.22 17.27
N SER A 145 22.78 -13.04 17.41
CA SER A 145 22.45 -13.73 18.64
C SER A 145 23.46 -14.84 19.02
N THR A 146 24.21 -15.36 18.05
CA THR A 146 25.23 -16.41 18.24
C THR A 146 26.61 -15.88 18.62
N GLY A 147 26.75 -14.55 18.84
CA GLY A 147 27.97 -13.92 19.33
C GLY A 147 28.98 -13.47 18.24
N GLY A 148 28.54 -13.43 16.98
CA GLY A 148 29.31 -12.86 15.88
C GLY A 148 29.07 -11.37 15.74
N GLY A 149 30.09 -10.53 15.99
CA GLY A 149 30.01 -9.09 15.76
C GLY A 149 30.54 -8.24 16.91
N TYR A 150 30.52 -6.95 16.72
CA TYR A 150 31.01 -5.99 17.71
C TYR A 150 29.89 -5.03 18.17
N ARG A 151 29.98 -4.66 19.46
CA ARG A 151 28.99 -3.83 20.12
C ARG A 151 29.31 -2.35 19.95
N LEU A 152 28.29 -1.57 19.64
CA LEU A 152 28.33 -0.13 19.43
C LEU A 152 27.31 0.58 20.33
N SER A 153 27.50 1.87 20.54
CA SER A 153 26.56 2.75 21.24
C SER A 153 26.36 4.04 20.45
N LEU A 154 25.11 4.47 20.30
CA LEU A 154 24.79 5.77 19.68
C LEU A 154 25.23 6.97 20.54
N SER A 155 25.63 6.74 21.80
CA SER A 155 26.23 7.76 22.64
C SER A 155 27.68 8.09 22.27
N ASP A 156 28.34 7.25 21.46
CA ASP A 156 29.69 7.49 20.99
C ASP A 156 29.69 8.55 19.88
N THR A 157 29.94 9.80 20.27
CA THR A 157 29.89 10.95 19.38
C THR A 157 31.04 11.00 18.37
N GLU A 158 32.09 10.20 18.54
CA GLU A 158 33.15 10.04 17.51
C GLU A 158 32.67 9.18 16.37
N LYS A 159 31.77 8.21 16.65
CA LYS A 159 31.25 7.27 15.66
C LYS A 159 29.90 7.68 15.06
N PHE A 160 29.08 8.37 15.85
CA PHE A 160 27.73 8.75 15.43
C PHE A 160 27.44 10.23 15.67
N SER A 161 26.60 10.80 14.84
CA SER A 161 26.01 12.13 15.04
C SER A 161 24.50 11.98 15.16
N VAL A 162 23.96 12.43 16.29
CA VAL A 162 22.53 12.39 16.61
C VAL A 162 22.04 13.81 16.80
N SER A 163 21.07 14.24 16.02
CA SER A 163 20.54 15.60 16.04
C SER A 163 19.03 15.61 15.76
N ILE A 164 18.40 16.77 15.95
CA ILE A 164 17.02 17.05 15.50
C ILE A 164 17.02 18.27 14.60
N GLY A 165 15.96 18.41 13.80
CA GLY A 165 15.78 19.57 12.96
C GLY A 165 15.20 20.79 13.66
N LYS A 166 14.60 21.68 12.88
CA LYS A 166 13.97 22.91 13.37
C LYS A 166 12.53 23.00 12.88
N ARG A 167 11.70 23.55 13.74
CA ARG A 167 10.28 23.76 13.46
C ARG A 167 10.06 24.51 12.15
N VAL A 168 9.12 24.00 11.37
CA VAL A 168 8.59 24.63 10.15
C VAL A 168 7.10 24.91 10.40
N LEU A 169 6.65 26.11 10.07
CA LEU A 169 5.25 26.49 10.12
C LEU A 169 4.61 26.27 8.75
N ASP A 170 3.31 26.00 8.70
CA ASP A 170 2.56 25.77 7.46
C ASP A 170 2.76 26.91 6.44
N LYS A 171 2.85 28.16 6.91
CA LYS A 171 3.10 29.34 6.06
C LYS A 171 4.50 29.39 5.43
N GLU A 172 5.42 28.57 5.89
CA GLU A 172 6.79 28.46 5.35
C GLU A 172 6.88 27.37 4.26
N LEU A 173 5.85 26.52 4.13
CA LEU A 173 5.77 25.54 3.07
C LEU A 173 5.52 26.23 1.73
N VAL A 174 6.19 25.73 0.68
CA VAL A 174 6.15 26.31 -0.66
C VAL A 174 5.46 25.33 -1.59
N SER A 175 4.36 25.75 -2.22
CA SER A 175 3.71 24.96 -3.26
C SER A 175 4.64 24.87 -4.47
N GLY A 176 5.10 23.66 -4.81
CA GLY A 176 6.09 23.41 -5.85
C GLY A 176 7.54 23.59 -5.39
N GLY A 177 7.79 23.70 -4.08
CA GLY A 177 9.13 23.65 -3.50
C GLY A 177 9.84 22.33 -3.82
N THR A 178 11.17 22.34 -3.78
CA THR A 178 11.99 21.19 -4.22
C THR A 178 12.51 20.35 -3.06
N ILE A 179 12.63 20.91 -1.87
CA ILE A 179 13.23 20.21 -0.71
C ILE A 179 12.12 19.63 0.16
N PRO A 180 12.01 18.31 0.29
CA PRO A 180 11.00 17.67 1.12
C PRO A 180 11.26 17.92 2.61
N VAL A 181 10.19 18.21 3.35
CA VAL A 181 10.21 18.45 4.80
C VAL A 181 9.71 17.20 5.51
N TYR A 182 10.53 16.62 6.38
CA TYR A 182 10.16 15.45 7.19
C TYR A 182 9.90 15.87 8.65
N SER A 183 8.84 15.30 9.22
CA SER A 183 8.41 15.55 10.59
C SER A 183 8.34 14.23 11.37
N ALA A 184 7.32 14.01 12.19
CA ALA A 184 7.13 12.75 12.91
C ALA A 184 6.90 11.55 11.96
N ASN A 185 6.25 11.78 10.80
CA ASN A 185 6.29 10.84 9.68
C ASN A 185 7.58 11.08 8.89
N VAL A 186 8.46 10.07 8.87
CA VAL A 186 9.75 10.13 8.17
C VAL A 186 9.78 9.34 6.87
N THR A 187 8.65 8.74 6.48
CA THR A 187 8.49 8.00 5.21
C THR A 187 7.87 8.88 4.12
N GLU A 188 6.98 9.79 4.50
CA GLU A 188 6.31 10.72 3.61
C GLU A 188 6.60 12.17 4.01
N PRO A 189 6.88 13.07 3.06
CA PRO A 189 7.14 14.46 3.38
C PRO A 189 5.88 15.17 3.88
N PHE A 190 6.02 15.96 4.91
CA PHE A 190 4.98 16.86 5.45
C PHE A 190 4.60 17.98 4.45
N GLY A 191 5.54 18.34 3.58
CA GLY A 191 5.41 19.36 2.56
C GLY A 191 6.77 19.66 1.95
N PHE A 192 6.91 20.77 1.25
CA PHE A 192 8.14 21.16 0.57
C PHE A 192 8.55 22.59 0.96
N ILE A 193 9.86 22.88 0.88
CA ILE A 193 10.45 24.16 1.23
C ILE A 193 11.64 24.46 0.28
N ASP A 194 12.06 25.75 0.19
CA ASP A 194 13.18 26.17 -0.67
C ASP A 194 14.40 26.62 0.16
N LYS A 195 14.56 26.09 1.37
CA LYS A 195 15.71 26.36 2.22
C LYS A 195 16.25 25.08 2.84
N LEU A 196 17.54 25.04 3.10
CA LEU A 196 18.22 23.93 3.78
C LEU A 196 18.53 24.27 5.24
N LEU A 197 18.41 23.30 6.14
CA LEU A 197 18.93 23.35 7.49
C LEU A 197 20.27 22.63 7.58
N ILE A 198 20.35 21.51 6.91
CA ILE A 198 21.56 20.71 6.74
C ILE A 198 22.20 21.14 5.42
N THR A 199 23.50 21.33 5.38
CA THR A 199 24.24 21.75 4.18
C THR A 199 25.17 20.69 3.63
N ASP A 200 25.44 19.64 4.41
CA ASP A 200 26.27 18.51 3.99
C ASP A 200 25.41 17.26 3.79
N PHE A 201 25.25 16.85 2.54
CA PHE A 201 24.58 15.63 2.11
C PHE A 201 25.54 14.61 1.49
N SER A 202 26.85 14.76 1.71
CA SER A 202 27.87 13.82 1.22
C SER A 202 27.83 12.45 1.94
N VAL A 203 27.14 12.39 3.08
CA VAL A 203 26.95 11.15 3.84
C VAL A 203 25.46 10.85 4.00
N PRO A 204 25.06 9.56 3.96
CA PRO A 204 23.69 9.15 4.21
C PRO A 204 23.22 9.53 5.61
N SER A 205 21.90 9.62 5.77
CA SER A 205 21.27 9.88 7.06
C SER A 205 20.19 8.83 7.34
N VAL A 206 19.97 8.52 8.62
CA VAL A 206 18.83 7.76 9.09
C VAL A 206 17.92 8.73 9.84
N LEU A 207 16.67 8.83 9.42
CA LEU A 207 15.66 9.64 10.08
C LEU A 207 14.83 8.78 11.03
N TRP A 208 14.33 9.40 12.09
CA TRP A 208 13.32 8.78 12.95
C TRP A 208 12.28 9.81 13.40
N GLY A 209 11.03 9.33 13.59
CA GLY A 209 9.96 10.15 14.20
C GLY A 209 10.15 10.26 15.70
N ILE A 210 10.17 11.49 16.24
CA ILE A 210 10.30 11.72 17.68
C ILE A 210 8.97 11.50 18.39
N ASP A 211 7.88 11.87 17.74
CA ASP A 211 6.51 11.75 18.21
C ASP A 211 5.70 10.88 17.25
N GLY A 212 4.63 10.27 17.73
CA GLY A 212 3.78 9.43 16.89
C GLY A 212 4.12 7.95 16.98
N ASP A 213 3.78 7.21 15.95
CA ASP A 213 4.13 5.81 15.83
C ASP A 213 5.60 5.69 15.45
N TRP A 214 6.30 4.72 16.05
CA TRP A 214 7.73 4.55 15.81
C TRP A 214 8.00 4.14 14.37
N MET A 215 8.84 4.90 13.68
CA MET A 215 9.29 4.61 12.32
C MET A 215 10.66 5.22 12.06
N THR A 216 11.40 4.61 11.14
CA THR A 216 12.69 5.07 10.65
C THR A 216 12.68 5.17 9.13
N SER A 217 13.59 5.93 8.57
CA SER A 217 13.76 6.05 7.11
C SER A 217 15.23 6.24 6.76
N TYR A 218 15.68 5.59 5.71
CA TYR A 218 17.01 5.77 5.16
C TYR A 218 17.02 6.87 4.09
N MET A 219 17.89 7.84 4.25
CA MET A 219 18.13 8.91 3.28
C MET A 219 19.51 8.72 2.65
N PRO A 220 19.59 8.37 1.35
CA PRO A 220 20.87 8.16 0.67
C PRO A 220 21.67 9.48 0.58
N GLU A 221 22.96 9.34 0.29
CA GLU A 221 23.81 10.48 -0.03
C GLU A 221 23.22 11.30 -1.19
N SER A 222 23.54 12.58 -1.21
CA SER A 222 23.05 13.55 -2.21
C SER A 222 21.54 13.83 -2.21
N LYS A 223 20.75 13.17 -1.39
CA LYS A 223 19.32 13.45 -1.24
C LYS A 223 19.12 14.58 -0.23
N GLU A 224 18.72 15.74 -0.72
CA GLU A 224 18.39 16.89 0.11
C GLU A 224 17.07 16.70 0.84
N PHE A 225 17.01 17.13 2.10
CA PHE A 225 15.79 17.12 2.92
C PHE A 225 15.89 18.15 4.04
N TYR A 226 14.74 18.54 4.59
CA TYR A 226 14.64 19.41 5.75
C TYR A 226 13.99 18.67 6.92
N PRO A 227 14.70 18.38 8.02
CA PRO A 227 14.11 17.78 9.22
C PRO A 227 13.47 18.86 10.10
N THR A 228 12.24 18.57 10.62
CA THR A 228 11.62 19.43 11.63
C THR A 228 12.12 19.09 13.04
N ASP A 229 11.64 19.83 14.05
CA ASP A 229 11.87 19.53 15.47
C ASP A 229 11.20 18.22 15.96
N HIS A 230 10.38 17.58 15.13
CA HIS A 230 9.81 16.25 15.35
C HIS A 230 10.50 15.14 14.52
N CYS A 231 11.56 15.49 13.82
CA CYS A 231 12.36 14.56 13.02
C CYS A 231 13.78 14.51 13.54
N GLY A 232 14.22 13.34 13.98
CA GLY A 232 15.59 13.07 14.35
C GLY A 232 16.44 12.67 13.14
N VAL A 233 17.73 12.96 13.21
CA VAL A 233 18.73 12.65 12.18
C VAL A 233 19.93 11.96 12.83
N LEU A 234 20.17 10.70 12.44
CA LEU A 234 21.33 9.90 12.82
C LEU A 234 22.25 9.76 11.62
N ARG A 235 23.54 10.02 11.82
CA ARG A 235 24.59 9.80 10.81
C ARG A 235 25.72 8.96 11.37
N CYS A 236 26.18 8.01 10.57
CA CYS A 236 27.35 7.19 10.87
C CYS A 236 28.61 7.88 10.35
N LYS A 237 29.66 7.92 11.18
CA LYS A 237 30.96 8.52 10.85
C LYS A 237 32.07 7.47 10.62
N ILE A 238 31.74 6.20 10.80
CA ILE A 238 32.68 5.07 10.67
C ILE A 238 32.29 4.19 9.49
N LEU A 239 33.27 3.49 8.92
CA LEU A 239 33.05 2.64 7.75
C LEU A 239 32.59 1.22 8.09
N GLU A 240 32.63 0.86 9.37
CA GLU A 240 32.27 -0.48 9.87
C GLU A 240 30.76 -0.70 9.98
N VAL A 241 29.97 0.34 9.75
CA VAL A 241 28.50 0.25 9.79
C VAL A 241 27.91 0.79 8.49
N ASN A 242 27.18 -0.07 7.79
CA ASN A 242 26.40 0.32 6.63
C ASN A 242 25.21 1.20 7.07
N PRO A 243 25.07 2.44 6.56
CA PRO A 243 24.01 3.35 7.02
C PRO A 243 22.59 2.84 6.75
N ARG A 244 22.38 2.05 5.70
CA ARG A 244 21.08 1.44 5.42
C ARG A 244 20.75 0.32 6.42
N TYR A 245 21.76 -0.48 6.79
CA TYR A 245 21.61 -1.46 7.85
C TYR A 245 21.37 -0.79 9.20
N LEU A 246 22.02 0.35 9.46
CA LEU A 246 21.79 1.15 10.67
C LEU A 246 20.32 1.62 10.79
N ALA A 247 19.65 1.93 9.68
CA ALA A 247 18.24 2.28 9.70
C ALA A 247 17.37 1.13 10.22
N HIS A 248 17.63 -0.10 9.74
CA HIS A 248 16.97 -1.30 10.24
C HIS A 248 17.26 -1.54 11.74
N ILE A 249 18.53 -1.47 12.15
CA ILE A 249 18.92 -1.62 13.56
C ILE A 249 18.20 -0.60 14.43
N LEU A 250 18.15 0.68 14.02
CA LEU A 250 17.46 1.72 14.77
C LEU A 250 15.98 1.41 14.92
N GLU A 251 15.35 0.89 13.86
CA GLU A 251 13.94 0.51 13.90
C GLU A 251 13.69 -0.63 14.89
N VAL A 252 14.50 -1.69 14.84
CA VAL A 252 14.39 -2.86 15.72
C VAL A 252 14.63 -2.48 17.18
N GLU A 253 15.71 -1.76 17.47
CA GLU A 253 16.05 -1.37 18.84
C GLU A 253 15.03 -0.35 19.40
N GLY A 254 14.51 0.58 18.59
CA GLY A 254 13.48 1.48 19.02
C GLY A 254 12.14 0.78 19.32
N LYS A 255 11.78 -0.28 18.60
CA LYS A 255 10.66 -1.16 18.92
C LYS A 255 10.86 -1.85 20.27
N LYS A 256 12.07 -2.40 20.52
CA LYS A 256 12.43 -3.02 21.83
C LYS A 256 12.37 -2.02 22.99
N MET A 257 12.75 -0.75 22.75
CA MET A 257 12.63 0.34 23.72
C MET A 257 11.18 0.75 23.97
N GLY A 258 10.23 0.38 23.10
CA GLY A 258 8.82 0.71 23.19
C GLY A 258 8.49 2.16 22.81
N PHE A 259 9.27 2.76 21.91
CA PHE A 259 8.99 4.11 21.41
C PHE A 259 7.62 4.19 20.76
N SER A 260 6.87 5.23 21.10
CA SER A 260 5.46 5.42 20.73
C SER A 260 5.03 6.86 21.03
N ARG A 261 3.78 7.20 20.71
CA ARG A 261 3.17 8.49 21.09
C ARG A 261 3.24 8.79 22.59
N SER A 262 3.15 7.75 23.42
CA SER A 262 3.24 7.90 24.89
C SER A 262 4.67 7.84 25.44
N TYR A 263 5.61 7.32 24.67
CA TYR A 263 7.02 7.20 25.02
C TYR A 263 7.91 7.69 23.87
N ARG A 264 8.08 9.02 23.81
CA ARG A 264 8.76 9.72 22.71
C ARG A 264 10.20 9.29 22.53
N ALA A 265 10.65 9.15 21.28
CA ALA A 265 12.03 8.86 20.92
C ALA A 265 12.91 10.13 20.92
N SER A 266 13.11 10.72 22.10
CA SER A 266 13.96 11.90 22.26
C SER A 266 15.43 11.58 21.95
N ILE A 267 16.25 12.61 21.68
CA ILE A 267 17.69 12.46 21.41
C ILE A 267 18.36 11.61 22.49
N ASP A 268 18.18 11.96 23.77
CA ASP A 268 18.85 11.27 24.89
C ASP A 268 18.51 9.79 24.95
N ARG A 269 17.25 9.43 24.65
CA ARG A 269 16.79 8.03 24.62
C ARG A 269 17.36 7.28 23.44
N VAL A 270 17.40 7.89 22.26
CA VAL A 270 18.00 7.29 21.07
C VAL A 270 19.51 7.15 21.24
N GLN A 271 20.20 8.14 21.80
CA GLN A 271 21.63 8.02 22.15
C GLN A 271 21.92 6.90 23.15
N GLY A 272 20.97 6.58 24.01
CA GLY A 272 21.08 5.45 24.96
C GLY A 272 21.03 4.06 24.30
N ILE A 273 20.71 3.95 23.01
CA ILE A 273 20.63 2.68 22.30
C ILE A 273 22.05 2.10 22.13
N THR A 274 22.18 0.83 22.50
CA THR A 274 23.37 0.01 22.21
C THR A 274 22.95 -1.18 21.37
N PHE A 275 23.73 -1.51 20.37
CA PHE A 275 23.44 -2.58 19.44
C PHE A 275 24.71 -3.31 19.01
N THR A 276 24.55 -4.46 18.38
CA THR A 276 25.65 -5.23 17.83
C THR A 276 25.50 -5.30 16.31
N VAL A 277 26.60 -5.28 15.57
CA VAL A 277 26.60 -5.40 14.12
C VAL A 277 27.58 -6.50 13.67
N PRO A 278 27.27 -7.25 12.60
CA PRO A 278 28.22 -8.16 11.97
C PRO A 278 29.32 -7.40 11.22
N ASP A 279 30.29 -8.11 10.69
CA ASP A 279 31.29 -7.52 9.82
C ASP A 279 30.67 -6.76 8.66
N ILE A 280 31.28 -5.64 8.27
CA ILE A 280 30.74 -4.75 7.21
C ILE A 280 30.45 -5.49 5.90
N ALA A 281 31.26 -6.47 5.52
CA ALA A 281 31.05 -7.25 4.31
C ALA A 281 29.71 -8.03 4.34
N VAL A 282 29.31 -8.51 5.52
CA VAL A 282 28.01 -9.19 5.71
C VAL A 282 26.85 -8.19 5.62
N GLN A 283 27.02 -7.01 6.23
CA GLN A 283 26.03 -5.93 6.14
C GLN A 283 25.85 -5.49 4.68
N ASP A 284 26.94 -5.25 3.95
CA ASP A 284 26.90 -4.76 2.57
C ASP A 284 26.27 -5.77 1.61
N ASP A 285 26.59 -7.07 1.75
CA ASP A 285 25.97 -8.13 0.94
C ASP A 285 24.45 -8.21 1.19
N ALA A 286 24.03 -8.14 2.44
CA ALA A 286 22.62 -8.13 2.80
C ALA A 286 21.90 -6.87 2.26
N MET A 287 22.49 -5.69 2.44
CA MET A 287 21.88 -4.44 1.98
C MET A 287 21.83 -4.33 0.45
N LYS A 288 22.76 -4.95 -0.25
CA LYS A 288 22.72 -5.07 -1.71
C LYS A 288 21.53 -5.94 -2.16
N LYS A 289 21.27 -7.06 -1.47
CA LYS A 289 20.10 -7.91 -1.74
C LYS A 289 18.79 -7.21 -1.41
N VAL A 290 18.73 -6.50 -0.29
CA VAL A 290 17.57 -5.67 0.09
C VAL A 290 17.27 -4.64 -1.00
N ALA A 291 18.29 -3.92 -1.49
CA ALA A 291 18.11 -2.93 -2.56
C ALA A 291 17.60 -3.55 -3.87
N ASP A 292 18.07 -4.74 -4.24
CA ASP A 292 17.59 -5.48 -5.41
C ASP A 292 16.10 -5.90 -5.24
N TYR A 293 15.72 -6.37 -4.06
CA TYR A 293 14.32 -6.75 -3.80
C TYR A 293 13.38 -5.55 -3.73
N GLU A 294 13.81 -4.43 -3.14
CA GLU A 294 13.03 -3.18 -3.14
C GLU A 294 12.82 -2.65 -4.55
N SER A 295 13.84 -2.66 -5.42
CA SER A 295 13.70 -2.29 -6.83
C SER A 295 12.68 -3.18 -7.55
N LYS A 296 12.66 -4.48 -7.27
CA LYS A 296 11.66 -5.41 -7.83
C LYS A 296 10.25 -5.16 -7.32
N VAL A 297 10.11 -4.73 -6.06
CA VAL A 297 8.83 -4.30 -5.51
C VAL A 297 8.34 -3.05 -6.23
N GLU A 298 9.18 -2.02 -6.38
CA GLU A 298 8.83 -0.78 -7.09
C GLU A 298 8.44 -1.04 -8.55
N GLU A 299 9.20 -1.88 -9.27
CA GLU A 299 8.88 -2.28 -10.65
C GLU A 299 7.53 -3.01 -10.72
N ALA A 300 7.25 -3.91 -9.77
CA ALA A 300 5.99 -4.63 -9.72
C ALA A 300 4.81 -3.72 -9.35
N GLU A 301 4.99 -2.76 -8.45
CA GLU A 301 3.97 -1.76 -8.11
C GLU A 301 3.61 -0.87 -9.30
N MET A 302 4.61 -0.38 -10.04
CA MET A 302 4.36 0.36 -11.31
C MET A 302 3.62 -0.52 -12.32
N ARG A 303 3.99 -1.81 -12.42
CA ARG A 303 3.32 -2.75 -13.33
C ARG A 303 1.85 -2.96 -12.96
N LEU A 304 1.49 -2.99 -11.68
CA LEU A 304 0.09 -3.08 -11.23
C LEU A 304 -0.74 -1.88 -11.70
N GLU A 305 -0.18 -0.68 -11.70
CA GLU A 305 -0.86 0.52 -12.21
C GLU A 305 -1.11 0.42 -13.72
N GLU A 306 -0.11 -0.03 -14.49
CA GLU A 306 -0.25 -0.23 -15.93
C GLU A 306 -1.31 -1.30 -16.26
N ILE A 307 -1.32 -2.43 -15.54
CA ILE A 307 -2.27 -3.52 -15.69
C ILE A 307 -3.69 -3.02 -15.43
N ALA A 308 -3.90 -2.23 -14.39
CA ALA A 308 -5.20 -1.63 -14.08
C ALA A 308 -5.69 -0.69 -15.19
N ALA A 309 -4.78 0.10 -15.78
CA ALA A 309 -5.10 0.95 -16.92
C ALA A 309 -5.46 0.14 -18.18
N GLN A 310 -4.71 -0.91 -18.49
CA GLN A 310 -4.98 -1.80 -19.62
C GLN A 310 -6.35 -2.48 -19.52
N ARG A 311 -6.71 -2.99 -18.34
CA ARG A 311 -8.03 -3.59 -18.10
C ARG A 311 -9.17 -2.63 -18.41
N ASN A 312 -9.07 -1.40 -17.95
CA ASN A 312 -10.08 -0.38 -18.22
C ASN A 312 -10.17 -0.04 -19.73
N ASP A 313 -9.04 -0.02 -20.43
CA ASP A 313 -8.99 0.27 -21.88
C ASP A 313 -9.63 -0.84 -22.73
N ILE A 314 -9.44 -2.12 -22.38
CA ILE A 314 -10.09 -3.26 -23.04
C ILE A 314 -11.61 -3.12 -22.96
N ILE A 315 -12.13 -2.85 -21.77
CA ILE A 315 -13.58 -2.74 -21.56
C ILE A 315 -14.12 -1.50 -22.29
N ARG A 316 -13.42 -0.35 -22.22
CA ARG A 316 -13.82 0.86 -22.93
C ARG A 316 -13.91 0.63 -24.45
N LYS A 317 -12.92 0.01 -25.07
CA LYS A 317 -12.91 -0.29 -26.50
C LYS A 317 -14.09 -1.22 -26.88
N ALA A 318 -14.36 -2.22 -26.06
CA ALA A 318 -15.53 -3.08 -26.29
C ALA A 318 -16.87 -2.33 -26.22
N LEU A 319 -16.94 -1.24 -25.44
CA LEU A 319 -18.11 -0.37 -25.36
C LEU A 319 -18.25 0.57 -26.56
N GLU A 320 -17.12 1.04 -27.12
CA GLU A 320 -17.09 1.97 -28.26
C GLU A 320 -17.37 1.26 -29.61
N ASP A 321 -17.00 -0.03 -29.74
CA ASP A 321 -17.17 -0.84 -30.94
C ASP A 321 -18.54 -1.56 -31.02
N SER A 322 -19.42 -1.35 -30.03
CA SER A 322 -20.76 -1.99 -29.92
C SER A 322 -21.87 -1.02 -30.20
#